data_b08548b2ef1a2cf7b20b2aa6b40ba38c
#
_entry.id   b08548b2ef1a2cf7b20b2aa6b40ba38c
#
_cell.length_a   1.000
_cell.length_b   1.000
_cell.length_c   1.000
_cell.angle_alpha   90.00
_cell.angle_beta   90.00
_cell.angle_gamma   90.00
#
_symmetry.space_group_name_H-M   'P 1'
#
loop_
_entity.id
_entity.type
_entity.pdbx_description
1 polymer ?
#
loop_
_entity_poly.entity_id
_entity_poly.type
_entity_poly.pdbx_seq_one_letter_code
_entity_poly.pdbx_strand_id
1 'polypeptide(L)'
;SMILHVLKNNNINVDYVLGAQLDGFEDTVSLSDENEFIIIEGDEYLSSPIDLSPKFLKYKANIALISGISWDHINVFESPDIYAKQFSSFIDTIVDGGVLVYNESDTIVKDIVLKNESFIRKIYYNLPDFKILNNKIFINTDEGDIPLQIFGKHNLSNLEGARKICSLLVVFDNDFYN
;
A
#
# COMPACT_ATOMS: atom_id res chain seq x y z
N SER A 1 -3.74 1.92 6.52
CA SER A 1 -3.73 2.14 7.98
C SER A 1 -2.31 2.32 8.54
N MET A 2 -1.34 1.39 8.33
CA MET A 2 0.05 1.51 8.85
C MET A 2 0.73 2.81 8.45
N ILE A 3 0.67 3.21 7.17
CA ILE A 3 1.25 4.47 6.68
C ILE A 3 0.72 5.67 7.47
N LEU A 4 -0.61 5.79 7.62
CA LEU A 4 -1.21 6.90 8.36
C LEU A 4 -0.79 6.95 9.81
N HIS A 5 -0.67 5.78 10.46
CA HIS A 5 -0.21 5.69 11.85
C HIS A 5 1.22 6.23 12.00
N VAL A 6 2.11 5.80 11.11
CA VAL A 6 3.51 6.27 11.09
C VAL A 6 3.61 7.77 10.82
N LEU A 7 2.89 8.28 9.81
CA LEU A 7 2.91 9.71 9.48
C LEU A 7 2.40 10.56 10.65
N LYS A 8 1.31 10.14 11.30
CA LYS A 8 0.75 10.81 12.48
C LYS A 8 1.75 10.84 13.63
N ASN A 9 2.43 9.72 13.93
CA ASN A 9 3.43 9.66 15.00
C ASN A 9 4.65 10.55 14.71
N ASN A 10 4.94 10.80 13.44
CA ASN A 10 6.01 11.69 13.00
C ASN A 10 5.55 13.15 12.79
N ASN A 11 4.34 13.50 13.24
CA ASN A 11 3.75 14.84 13.07
C ASN A 11 3.66 15.30 11.61
N ILE A 12 3.49 14.38 10.68
CA ILE A 12 3.27 14.67 9.26
C ILE A 12 1.77 14.60 9.01
N ASN A 13 1.17 15.76 8.79
CA ASN A 13 -0.24 15.88 8.49
C ASN A 13 -0.49 15.52 7.02
N VAL A 14 -1.50 14.69 6.78
CA VAL A 14 -1.94 14.29 5.45
C VAL A 14 -3.46 14.20 5.41
N ASP A 15 -4.01 14.43 4.25
CA ASP A 15 -5.40 14.07 3.96
C ASP A 15 -5.55 12.56 3.80
N TYR A 16 -6.75 12.03 4.02
CA TYR A 16 -6.95 10.60 3.82
C TYR A 16 -8.39 10.24 3.46
N VAL A 17 -8.52 9.13 2.72
CA VAL A 17 -9.77 8.44 2.44
C VAL A 17 -9.57 6.95 2.73
N LEU A 18 -10.33 6.41 3.67
CA LEU A 18 -10.24 5.05 4.18
C LEU A 18 -11.53 4.28 3.87
N GLY A 19 -11.41 2.98 3.64
CA GLY A 19 -12.55 2.10 3.43
C GLY A 19 -13.29 1.71 4.73
N ALA A 20 -12.65 1.87 5.89
CA ALA A 20 -13.21 1.53 7.20
C ALA A 20 -12.68 2.45 8.30
N GLN A 21 -13.43 2.51 9.43
CA GLN A 21 -12.99 3.23 10.62
C GLN A 21 -11.66 2.66 11.14
N LEU A 22 -10.74 3.54 11.47
CA LEU A 22 -9.42 3.19 11.99
C LEU A 22 -9.24 3.75 13.41
N ASP A 23 -8.73 2.94 14.32
CA ASP A 23 -8.44 3.36 15.69
C ASP A 23 -7.48 4.55 15.71
N GLY A 24 -7.83 5.57 16.47
CA GLY A 24 -7.06 6.82 16.56
C GLY A 24 -7.34 7.85 15.47
N PHE A 25 -8.31 7.59 14.58
CA PHE A 25 -8.82 8.53 13.58
C PHE A 25 -10.32 8.72 13.79
N GLU A 26 -10.79 9.97 13.82
CA GLU A 26 -12.19 10.29 14.12
C GLU A 26 -13.12 9.92 12.97
N ASP A 27 -12.66 10.15 11.73
CA ASP A 27 -13.44 9.96 10.52
C ASP A 27 -12.72 9.02 9.54
N THR A 28 -13.46 8.49 8.56
CA THR A 28 -12.90 7.74 7.43
C THR A 28 -12.40 8.62 6.30
N VAL A 29 -12.78 9.91 6.32
CA VAL A 29 -12.36 10.92 5.34
C VAL A 29 -11.94 12.18 6.06
N SER A 30 -10.76 12.68 5.76
CA SER A 30 -10.26 13.99 6.22
C SER A 30 -9.62 14.69 5.04
N LEU A 31 -10.15 15.86 4.70
CA LEU A 31 -9.65 16.68 3.60
C LEU A 31 -9.45 18.12 4.08
N SER A 32 -8.33 18.71 3.69
CA SER A 32 -7.99 20.09 3.98
C SER A 32 -7.27 20.74 2.79
N ASP A 33 -7.22 22.06 2.76
CA ASP A 33 -6.42 22.80 1.76
C ASP A 33 -4.97 23.03 2.21
N GLU A 34 -4.60 22.52 3.38
CA GLU A 34 -3.28 22.75 4.01
C GLU A 34 -2.29 21.62 3.81
N ASN A 35 -2.78 20.39 3.54
CA ASN A 35 -1.94 19.21 3.44
C ASN A 35 -1.42 19.00 2.01
N GLU A 36 -0.14 18.65 1.91
CA GLU A 36 0.53 18.40 0.63
C GLU A 36 0.18 17.02 0.04
N PHE A 37 -0.16 16.06 0.89
CA PHE A 37 -0.39 14.68 0.49
C PHE A 37 -1.78 14.20 0.91
N ILE A 38 -2.34 13.34 0.08
CA ILE A 38 -3.53 12.55 0.41
C ILE A 38 -3.20 11.05 0.33
N ILE A 39 -3.61 10.29 1.35
CA ILE A 39 -3.51 8.83 1.38
C ILE A 39 -4.89 8.25 1.09
N ILE A 40 -5.02 7.54 -0.02
CA ILE A 40 -6.27 6.92 -0.43
C ILE A 40 -6.12 5.41 -0.35
N GLU A 41 -7.02 4.73 0.34
CA GLU A 41 -7.13 3.28 0.31
C GLU A 41 -7.65 2.84 -1.06
N GLY A 42 -6.92 1.93 -1.72
CA GLY A 42 -7.30 1.39 -3.02
C GLY A 42 -8.58 0.57 -2.91
N ASP A 43 -9.55 0.83 -3.80
CA ASP A 43 -10.82 0.12 -3.85
C ASP A 43 -11.06 -0.35 -5.29
N GLU A 44 -11.06 -1.68 -5.48
CA GLU A 44 -11.30 -2.36 -6.75
C GLU A 44 -12.79 -2.52 -7.08
N TYR A 45 -13.69 -2.15 -6.17
CA TYR A 45 -15.12 -2.13 -6.46
C TYR A 45 -15.47 -1.16 -7.58
N LEU A 46 -16.60 -1.44 -8.22
CA LEU A 46 -17.15 -0.62 -9.29
C LEU A 46 -17.40 0.82 -8.81
N SER A 47 -17.10 1.78 -9.65
CA SER A 47 -17.28 3.21 -9.35
C SER A 47 -18.75 3.56 -9.12
N SER A 48 -19.66 2.96 -9.87
CA SER A 48 -21.12 3.12 -9.72
C SER A 48 -21.86 2.03 -10.51
N PRO A 49 -23.20 1.89 -10.38
CA PRO A 49 -23.99 0.97 -11.18
C PRO A 49 -23.95 1.22 -12.69
N ILE A 50 -23.59 2.40 -13.12
CA ILE A 50 -23.47 2.79 -14.54
C ILE A 50 -22.02 2.89 -15.02
N ASP A 51 -21.07 2.96 -14.11
CA ASP A 51 -19.63 2.92 -14.41
C ASP A 51 -19.02 1.69 -13.75
N LEU A 52 -18.89 0.63 -14.52
CA LEU A 52 -18.38 -0.66 -14.07
C LEU A 52 -16.84 -0.72 -13.95
N SER A 53 -16.15 0.42 -14.10
CA SER A 53 -14.72 0.47 -13.85
C SER A 53 -14.41 0.52 -12.35
N PRO A 54 -13.33 -0.14 -11.88
CA PRO A 54 -12.87 -0.03 -10.51
C PRO A 54 -12.57 1.42 -10.09
N LYS A 55 -12.89 1.76 -8.83
CA LYS A 55 -12.68 3.11 -8.29
C LYS A 55 -11.21 3.53 -8.34
N PHE A 56 -10.27 2.64 -8.04
CA PHE A 56 -8.85 2.97 -8.02
C PHE A 56 -8.32 3.44 -9.38
N LEU A 57 -8.97 3.10 -10.50
CA LEU A 57 -8.58 3.61 -11.83
C LEU A 57 -8.79 5.12 -12.00
N LYS A 58 -9.56 5.75 -11.11
CA LYS A 58 -9.86 7.19 -11.15
C LYS A 58 -8.83 8.05 -10.39
N TYR A 59 -8.01 7.44 -9.52
CA TYR A 59 -7.20 8.19 -8.55
C TYR A 59 -5.96 8.85 -9.16
N LYS A 60 -5.41 8.33 -10.26
CA LYS A 60 -4.20 8.87 -10.91
C LYS A 60 -3.07 9.12 -9.90
N ALA A 61 -2.69 8.07 -9.19
CA ALA A 61 -1.72 8.15 -8.10
C ALA A 61 -0.36 8.69 -8.56
N ASN A 62 0.27 9.53 -7.73
CA ASN A 62 1.69 9.89 -7.87
C ASN A 62 2.59 8.79 -7.28
N ILE A 63 2.16 8.20 -6.15
CA ILE A 63 2.82 7.09 -5.50
C ILE A 63 1.76 6.02 -5.24
N ALA A 64 1.99 4.81 -5.71
CA ALA A 64 1.10 3.67 -5.50
C ALA A 64 1.80 2.55 -4.75
N LEU A 65 1.02 1.77 -3.97
CA LEU A 65 1.46 0.53 -3.33
C LEU A 65 0.53 -0.61 -3.75
N ILE A 66 1.09 -1.69 -4.29
CA ILE A 66 0.38 -2.95 -4.51
C ILE A 66 0.99 -4.01 -3.59
N SER A 67 0.28 -4.34 -2.51
CA SER A 67 0.74 -5.28 -1.48
C SER A 67 0.50 -6.75 -1.84
N GLY A 68 -0.42 -7.02 -2.76
CA GLY A 68 -0.75 -8.35 -3.24
C GLY A 68 -2.02 -8.33 -4.09
N ILE A 69 -2.22 -9.38 -4.90
CA ILE A 69 -3.43 -9.61 -5.69
C ILE A 69 -3.97 -10.98 -5.30
N SER A 70 -5.00 -10.99 -4.47
CA SER A 70 -5.75 -12.18 -4.12
C SER A 70 -7.14 -12.07 -4.72
N TRP A 71 -7.51 -13.00 -5.60
CA TRP A 71 -8.81 -12.95 -6.26
C TRP A 71 -9.95 -12.95 -5.24
N ASP A 72 -10.69 -11.86 -5.26
CA ASP A 72 -11.87 -11.62 -4.44
C ASP A 72 -12.98 -11.02 -5.31
N HIS A 73 -14.14 -10.74 -4.68
CA HIS A 73 -15.29 -10.12 -5.36
C HIS A 73 -15.75 -10.90 -6.60
N ILE A 74 -15.93 -12.24 -6.44
CA ILE A 74 -16.35 -13.19 -7.49
C ILE A 74 -17.64 -12.74 -8.20
N ASN A 75 -18.49 -12.00 -7.51
CA ASN A 75 -19.72 -11.41 -8.06
C ASN A 75 -19.47 -10.25 -9.04
N VAL A 76 -18.26 -9.70 -9.06
CA VAL A 76 -17.86 -8.57 -9.93
C VAL A 76 -16.86 -9.03 -10.99
N PHE A 77 -15.90 -9.87 -10.61
CA PHE A 77 -14.83 -10.36 -11.47
C PHE A 77 -14.95 -11.87 -11.68
N GLU A 78 -15.35 -12.27 -12.87
CA GLU A 78 -15.67 -13.66 -13.22
C GLU A 78 -14.45 -14.60 -13.19
N SER A 79 -13.22 -14.07 -13.23
CA SER A 79 -12.00 -14.87 -13.19
C SER A 79 -10.81 -14.13 -12.58
N PRO A 80 -9.82 -14.89 -12.04
CA PRO A 80 -8.56 -14.31 -11.56
C PRO A 80 -7.85 -13.43 -12.60
N ASP A 81 -7.88 -13.81 -13.87
CA ASP A 81 -7.23 -13.08 -14.96
C ASP A 81 -7.90 -11.73 -15.21
N ILE A 82 -9.24 -11.68 -15.19
CA ILE A 82 -9.99 -10.44 -15.31
C ILE A 82 -9.68 -9.52 -14.13
N TYR A 83 -9.59 -10.07 -12.92
CA TYR A 83 -9.25 -9.34 -11.71
C TYR A 83 -7.81 -8.80 -11.79
N ALA A 84 -6.82 -9.61 -12.09
CA ALA A 84 -5.43 -9.21 -12.24
C ALA A 84 -5.25 -8.11 -13.30
N LYS A 85 -6.04 -8.16 -14.39
CA LYS A 85 -6.03 -7.12 -15.44
C LYS A 85 -6.42 -5.74 -14.93
N GLN A 86 -7.28 -5.65 -13.91
CA GLN A 86 -7.64 -4.34 -13.32
C GLN A 86 -6.41 -3.69 -12.67
N PHE A 87 -5.55 -4.47 -12.01
CA PHE A 87 -4.31 -3.95 -11.43
C PHE A 87 -3.29 -3.56 -12.50
N SER A 88 -3.21 -4.29 -13.62
CA SER A 88 -2.42 -3.84 -14.76
C SER A 88 -2.91 -2.49 -15.28
N SER A 89 -4.22 -2.33 -15.46
CA SER A 89 -4.83 -1.06 -15.86
C SER A 89 -4.61 0.05 -14.81
N PHE A 90 -4.61 -0.29 -13.52
CA PHE A 90 -4.30 0.66 -12.45
C PHE A 90 -2.86 1.19 -12.58
N ILE A 91 -1.89 0.32 -12.84
CA ILE A 91 -0.50 0.75 -13.04
C ILE A 91 -0.40 1.76 -14.19
N ASP A 92 -1.16 1.56 -15.28
CA ASP A 92 -1.20 2.48 -16.42
C ASP A 92 -1.82 3.85 -16.08
N THR A 93 -2.56 3.97 -14.98
CA THR A 93 -3.13 5.25 -14.51
C THR A 93 -2.20 6.05 -13.61
N ILE A 94 -1.10 5.47 -13.13
CA ILE A 94 -0.08 6.20 -12.36
C ILE A 94 0.51 7.29 -13.25
N VAL A 95 0.65 8.50 -12.70
CA VAL A 95 1.15 9.64 -13.49
C VAL A 95 2.57 9.41 -14.00
N ASP A 96 2.91 9.97 -15.12
CA ASP A 96 4.27 9.92 -15.70
C ASP A 96 5.30 10.44 -14.69
N GLY A 97 6.39 9.69 -14.49
CA GLY A 97 7.39 9.98 -13.46
C GLY A 97 6.97 9.59 -12.04
N GLY A 98 5.77 9.04 -11.88
CA GLY A 98 5.29 8.53 -10.59
C GLY A 98 6.05 7.29 -10.09
N VAL A 99 5.65 6.79 -8.92
CA VAL A 99 6.32 5.65 -8.24
C VAL A 99 5.32 4.55 -7.95
N LEU A 100 5.69 3.32 -8.30
CA LEU A 100 5.00 2.10 -7.87
C LEU A 100 5.88 1.32 -6.91
N VAL A 101 5.42 1.16 -5.67
CA VAL A 101 5.96 0.21 -4.69
C VAL A 101 5.17 -1.09 -4.80
N TYR A 102 5.83 -2.24 -4.89
CA TYR A 102 5.13 -3.50 -5.08
C TYR A 102 5.78 -4.67 -4.36
N ASN A 103 4.94 -5.61 -3.93
CA ASN A 103 5.38 -6.86 -3.31
C ASN A 103 5.88 -7.85 -4.39
N GLU A 104 7.19 -8.03 -4.48
CA GLU A 104 7.81 -8.95 -5.45
C GLU A 104 7.57 -10.43 -5.12
N SER A 105 7.24 -10.74 -3.85
CA SER A 105 6.92 -12.10 -3.43
C SER A 105 5.55 -12.59 -3.94
N ASP A 106 4.66 -11.67 -4.32
CA ASP A 106 3.42 -12.01 -5.03
C ASP A 106 3.69 -12.17 -6.53
N THR A 107 3.55 -13.39 -7.03
CA THR A 107 3.88 -13.73 -8.42
C THR A 107 3.00 -13.02 -9.42
N ILE A 108 1.71 -12.78 -9.10
CA ILE A 108 0.78 -12.07 -10.00
C ILE A 108 1.18 -10.60 -10.08
N VAL A 109 1.45 -9.97 -8.94
CA VAL A 109 1.93 -8.58 -8.89
C VAL A 109 3.22 -8.44 -9.68
N LYS A 110 4.21 -9.31 -9.41
CA LYS A 110 5.49 -9.30 -10.12
C LYS A 110 5.32 -9.39 -11.63
N ASP A 111 4.49 -10.32 -12.09
CA ASP A 111 4.26 -10.56 -13.52
C ASP A 111 3.64 -9.36 -14.23
N ILE A 112 2.62 -8.72 -13.64
CA ILE A 112 2.00 -7.54 -14.25
C ILE A 112 2.93 -6.33 -14.24
N VAL A 113 3.72 -6.15 -13.17
CA VAL A 113 4.69 -5.03 -13.05
C VAL A 113 5.82 -5.17 -14.06
N LEU A 114 6.34 -6.39 -14.28
CA LEU A 114 7.42 -6.64 -15.24
C LEU A 114 6.96 -6.45 -16.71
N LYS A 115 5.69 -6.72 -17.00
CA LYS A 115 5.10 -6.53 -18.35
C LYS A 115 4.68 -5.09 -18.62
N ASN A 116 4.57 -4.27 -17.60
CA ASN A 116 4.13 -2.90 -17.74
C ASN A 116 5.26 -2.01 -18.27
N GLU A 117 4.96 -1.16 -19.27
CA GLU A 117 5.92 -0.28 -19.95
C GLU A 117 5.73 1.21 -19.59
N SER A 118 4.87 1.54 -18.62
CA SER A 118 4.63 2.92 -18.19
C SER A 118 5.91 3.59 -17.69
N PHE A 119 6.03 4.89 -17.95
CA PHE A 119 7.19 5.69 -17.53
C PHE A 119 7.10 6.07 -16.05
N ILE A 120 7.26 5.06 -15.18
CA ILE A 120 7.20 5.17 -13.71
C ILE A 120 8.42 4.50 -13.07
N ARG A 121 8.78 4.95 -11.87
CA ARG A 121 9.79 4.28 -11.06
C ARG A 121 9.16 3.09 -10.34
N LYS A 122 9.71 1.89 -10.52
CA LYS A 122 9.26 0.65 -9.88
C LYS A 122 10.20 0.28 -8.75
N ILE A 123 9.67 0.16 -7.52
CA ILE A 123 10.41 -0.19 -6.30
C ILE A 123 9.79 -1.46 -5.74
N TYR A 124 10.53 -2.55 -5.76
CA TYR A 124 10.07 -3.79 -5.15
C TYR A 124 10.38 -3.85 -3.65
N TYR A 125 9.62 -4.66 -2.94
CA TYR A 125 9.96 -5.11 -1.60
C TYR A 125 9.60 -6.60 -1.44
N ASN A 126 10.21 -7.22 -0.47
CA ASN A 126 9.96 -8.59 -0.05
C ASN A 126 9.64 -8.64 1.45
N LEU A 127 9.29 -9.82 1.94
CA LEU A 127 9.15 -10.04 3.36
C LEU A 127 10.47 -9.69 4.06
N PRO A 128 10.47 -8.81 5.08
CA PRO A 128 11.69 -8.45 5.79
C PRO A 128 12.22 -9.64 6.60
N ASP A 129 13.50 -9.62 6.92
CA ASP A 129 14.10 -10.60 7.82
C ASP A 129 13.53 -10.44 9.24
N PHE A 130 13.01 -11.53 9.78
CA PHE A 130 12.41 -11.55 11.11
C PHE A 130 12.73 -12.82 11.86
N LYS A 131 12.62 -12.77 13.19
CA LYS A 131 12.70 -13.94 14.06
C LYS A 131 11.56 -13.95 15.08
N ILE A 132 11.25 -15.14 15.57
CA ILE A 132 10.23 -15.32 16.61
C ILE A 132 10.94 -15.82 17.87
N LEU A 133 10.86 -15.05 18.95
CA LEU A 133 11.40 -15.40 20.26
C LEU A 133 10.33 -15.19 21.32
N ASN A 134 10.07 -16.19 22.16
CA ASN A 134 9.08 -16.13 23.23
C ASN A 134 7.71 -15.60 22.75
N ASN A 135 7.21 -16.10 21.63
CA ASN A 135 5.96 -15.69 20.98
C ASN A 135 5.88 -14.21 20.59
N LYS A 136 7.02 -13.53 20.47
CA LYS A 136 7.12 -12.17 19.94
C LYS A 136 7.88 -12.19 18.61
N ILE A 137 7.44 -11.35 17.69
CA ILE A 137 8.12 -11.14 16.41
C ILE A 137 9.14 -10.01 16.59
N PHE A 138 10.33 -10.23 16.08
CA PHE A 138 11.39 -9.22 16.01
C PHE A 138 11.78 -9.04 14.54
N ILE A 139 11.83 -7.80 14.08
CA ILE A 139 12.42 -7.46 12.79
C ILE A 139 13.90 -7.15 12.99
N ASN A 140 14.72 -7.65 12.06
CA ASN A 140 16.15 -7.33 12.06
C ASN A 140 16.35 -6.01 11.29
N THR A 141 16.99 -5.04 11.94
CA THR A 141 17.35 -3.75 11.34
C THR A 141 18.85 -3.49 11.55
N ASP A 142 19.39 -2.49 10.87
CA ASP A 142 20.81 -2.09 11.03
C ASP A 142 21.12 -1.62 12.48
N GLU A 143 20.12 -1.22 13.24
CA GLU A 143 20.24 -0.81 14.65
C GLU A 143 20.00 -1.95 15.65
N GLY A 144 19.68 -3.15 15.13
CA GLY A 144 19.38 -4.34 15.93
C GLY A 144 17.95 -4.84 15.77
N ASP A 145 17.56 -5.72 16.70
CA ASP A 145 16.25 -6.38 16.66
C ASP A 145 15.18 -5.51 17.32
N ILE A 146 14.15 -5.15 16.59
CA ILE A 146 13.01 -4.38 17.08
C ILE A 146 11.82 -5.30 17.33
N PRO A 147 11.26 -5.36 18.56
CA PRO A 147 10.07 -6.15 18.83
C PRO A 147 8.83 -5.51 18.18
N LEU A 148 8.03 -6.34 17.52
CA LEU A 148 6.78 -5.91 16.89
C LEU A 148 5.57 -6.49 17.62
N GLN A 149 4.48 -5.72 17.64
CA GLN A 149 3.18 -6.15 18.17
C GLN A 149 2.25 -6.70 17.08
N ILE A 150 2.72 -6.79 15.83
CA ILE A 150 1.96 -7.36 14.72
C ILE A 150 2.24 -8.84 14.57
N PHE A 151 1.27 -9.59 14.04
CA PHE A 151 1.36 -11.03 13.87
C PHE A 151 1.16 -11.43 12.41
N GLY A 152 1.88 -12.49 12.01
CA GLY A 152 1.76 -13.11 10.70
C GLY A 152 2.60 -12.47 9.60
N LYS A 153 3.01 -13.31 8.64
CA LYS A 153 3.85 -12.89 7.51
C LYS A 153 3.19 -11.83 6.63
N HIS A 154 1.86 -11.89 6.51
CA HIS A 154 1.11 -10.91 5.72
C HIS A 154 1.27 -9.49 6.30
N ASN A 155 1.12 -9.34 7.62
CA ASN A 155 1.30 -8.04 8.28
C ASN A 155 2.75 -7.56 8.23
N LEU A 156 3.73 -8.47 8.31
CA LEU A 156 5.15 -8.11 8.11
C LEU A 156 5.42 -7.62 6.69
N SER A 157 4.83 -8.26 5.69
CA SER A 157 4.90 -7.80 4.30
C SER A 157 4.26 -6.42 4.14
N ASN A 158 3.08 -6.20 4.71
CA ASN A 158 2.41 -4.89 4.69
C ASN A 158 3.23 -3.81 5.40
N LEU A 159 3.88 -4.15 6.51
CA LEU A 159 4.79 -3.25 7.23
C LEU A 159 5.94 -2.79 6.33
N GLU A 160 6.59 -3.72 5.61
CA GLU A 160 7.68 -3.37 4.71
C GLU A 160 7.21 -2.51 3.53
N GLY A 161 6.04 -2.80 2.95
CA GLY A 161 5.41 -1.95 1.95
C GLY A 161 5.14 -0.53 2.49
N ALA A 162 4.61 -0.43 3.71
CA ALA A 162 4.38 0.86 4.38
C ALA A 162 5.70 1.60 4.62
N ARG A 163 6.78 0.91 5.06
CA ARG A 163 8.11 1.49 5.25
C ARG A 163 8.65 2.10 3.96
N LYS A 164 8.51 1.40 2.82
CA LYS A 164 8.92 1.93 1.51
C LYS A 164 8.15 3.20 1.14
N ILE A 165 6.85 3.24 1.39
CA ILE A 165 6.05 4.45 1.14
C ILE A 165 6.47 5.59 2.07
N CYS A 166 6.61 5.33 3.37
CA CYS A 166 7.00 6.35 4.35
C CYS A 166 8.39 6.93 4.05
N SER A 167 9.33 6.11 3.57
CA SER A 167 10.65 6.61 3.14
C SER A 167 10.60 7.55 1.94
N LEU A 168 9.61 7.40 1.05
CA LEU A 168 9.35 8.35 -0.04
C LEU A 168 8.74 9.66 0.45
N LEU A 169 8.11 9.65 1.63
CA LEU A 169 7.55 10.81 2.33
C LEU A 169 8.48 11.35 3.42
N VAL A 170 9.79 11.04 3.33
CA VAL A 170 10.87 11.55 4.20
C VAL A 170 10.79 11.07 5.66
N VAL A 171 10.13 9.94 5.94
CA VAL A 171 10.23 9.24 7.22
C VAL A 171 11.33 8.18 7.11
N PHE A 172 12.41 8.36 7.84
CA PHE A 172 13.55 7.45 7.85
C PHE A 172 13.30 6.24 8.77
N ASP A 173 14.10 5.19 8.62
CA ASP A 173 13.88 3.92 9.30
C ASP A 173 13.83 4.04 10.84
N ASN A 174 14.64 4.91 11.44
CA ASN A 174 14.66 5.16 12.89
C ASN A 174 13.32 5.72 13.40
N ASP A 175 12.65 6.54 12.60
CA ASP A 175 11.38 7.19 12.96
C ASP A 175 10.18 6.31 12.56
N PHE A 176 10.39 5.34 11.68
CA PHE A 176 9.34 4.44 11.21
C PHE A 176 8.91 3.42 12.27
N TYR A 177 9.85 2.93 13.08
CA TYR A 177 9.60 1.90 14.09
C TYR A 177 9.32 2.45 15.50
N ASN A 178 9.37 3.75 15.70
CA ASN A 178 9.02 4.45 16.94
C ASN A 178 7.54 4.83 16.91
#